data_626b5aa098893ab8cff6449ea2814408
#
_entry.id   626b5aa098893ab8cff6449ea2814408
#
_cell.length_a   1.000
_cell.length_b   1.000
_cell.length_c   1.000
_cell.angle_alpha   90.00
_cell.angle_beta   90.00
_cell.angle_gamma   90.00
#
_symmetry.space_group_name_H-M   'P 1'
#
loop_
_entity.id
_entity.type
_entity.pdbx_description
1 polymer ?
#
loop_
_entity_poly.entity_id
_entity_poly.type
_entity_poly.pdbx_seq_one_letter_code
_entity_poly.pdbx_strand_id
1 'polypeptide(L)'
;MASPLERELERERELEPIELNNMQETRQNRISRLLQKELSLIFQSQTRAMHGVMVSVTRVKVSPDLSICTAYLSIFPSEKGEELLQNIRQNASTVRYDLGQRVRNQLRVIPELRFFIDDSLDYIEKIDELLKQ
;
A
#
# COMPACT_ATOMS: atom_id res chain seq x y z
N MET A 1 26.74 -25.78 13.33
CA MET A 1 25.65 -26.18 12.77
C MET A 1 24.81 -25.02 12.52
N ALA A 2 24.65 -24.92 11.43
CA ALA A 2 23.70 -23.95 11.30
C ALA A 2 22.52 -24.59 11.87
N SER A 3 22.28 -24.23 12.99
CA SER A 3 21.05 -24.55 13.61
C SER A 3 19.94 -24.00 12.73
N PRO A 4 18.75 -24.45 12.95
CA PRO A 4 17.62 -23.85 12.27
C PRO A 4 17.56 -22.35 12.48
N LEU A 5 17.96 -21.93 13.65
CA LEU A 5 18.00 -20.52 13.91
C LEU A 5 19.04 -19.83 13.08
N GLU A 6 20.18 -20.43 12.93
CA GLU A 6 21.20 -19.85 12.10
C GLU A 6 20.80 -19.81 10.68
N ARG A 7 20.09 -20.82 10.25
CA ARG A 7 19.58 -20.83 8.92
C ARG A 7 18.53 -19.80 8.71
N GLU A 8 17.76 -19.61 9.72
CA GLU A 8 16.81 -18.52 9.73
C GLU A 8 17.54 -17.21 9.57
N LEU A 9 18.57 -17.06 10.37
CA LEU A 9 19.36 -15.86 10.31
C LEU A 9 20.06 -15.71 8.98
N GLU A 10 20.44 -16.82 8.39
CA GLU A 10 21.08 -16.75 7.09
C GLU A 10 20.15 -16.35 6.00
N ARG A 11 18.93 -16.85 6.05
CA ARG A 11 17.95 -16.41 5.09
C ARG A 11 17.69 -14.94 5.24
N GLU A 12 17.63 -14.51 6.48
CA GLU A 12 17.45 -13.10 6.72
C GLU A 12 18.68 -12.35 6.26
N ARG A 13 19.82 -12.99 6.32
CA ARG A 13 21.03 -12.34 5.88
C ARG A 13 21.23 -12.35 4.42
N GLU A 14 20.63 -13.28 3.73
CA GLU A 14 20.63 -13.20 2.29
C GLU A 14 19.92 -11.99 1.86
N LEU A 15 19.01 -11.60 2.70
CA LEU A 15 18.36 -10.34 2.54
C LEU A 15 19.06 -9.33 3.40
N GLU A 16 20.31 -9.61 3.74
CA GLU A 16 20.92 -8.87 4.80
C GLU A 16 20.96 -7.37 4.62
N PRO A 17 21.29 -6.85 3.48
CA PRO A 17 21.20 -5.40 3.33
C PRO A 17 19.80 -4.92 3.66
N ILE A 18 18.82 -5.73 3.30
CA ILE A 18 17.43 -5.39 3.60
C ILE A 18 17.17 -5.58 5.08
N GLU A 19 17.74 -6.62 5.66
CA GLU A 19 17.58 -6.86 7.07
C GLU A 19 18.16 -5.73 7.90
N LEU A 20 19.33 -5.29 7.52
CA LEU A 20 19.93 -4.16 8.21
C LEU A 20 19.07 -2.93 8.06
N ASN A 21 18.53 -2.73 6.88
CA ASN A 21 17.63 -1.62 6.66
C ASN A 21 16.39 -1.73 7.51
N ASN A 22 15.88 -2.94 7.68
CA ASN A 22 14.72 -3.15 8.53
C ASN A 22 15.01 -2.83 9.98
N MET A 23 16.19 -3.18 10.44
CA MET A 23 16.58 -2.86 11.79
C MET A 23 16.71 -1.37 11.98
N GLN A 24 17.06 -0.67 10.93
CA GLN A 24 17.19 0.77 10.96
C GLN A 24 16.00 1.46 10.34
N GLU A 25 14.96 0.67 10.06
CA GLU A 25 13.78 1.20 9.44
C GLU A 25 13.19 2.30 10.28
N THR A 26 12.87 3.41 9.64
CA THR A 26 12.31 4.53 10.34
C THR A 26 10.87 4.21 10.75
N ARG A 27 10.41 4.95 11.75
CA ARG A 27 9.02 4.85 12.16
C ARG A 27 8.10 5.14 10.98
N GLN A 28 8.51 6.07 10.15
CA GLN A 28 7.76 6.45 8.96
C GLN A 28 7.54 5.25 8.03
N ASN A 29 8.58 4.47 7.79
CA ASN A 29 8.48 3.32 6.92
C ASN A 29 7.61 2.22 7.52
N ARG A 30 7.74 1.99 8.81
CA ARG A 30 6.91 0.98 9.47
C ARG A 30 5.44 1.36 9.42
N ILE A 31 5.16 2.62 9.62
CA ILE A 31 3.78 3.09 9.54
C ILE A 31 3.26 2.98 8.12
N SER A 32 4.09 3.28 7.13
CA SER A 32 3.67 3.14 5.73
C SER A 32 3.25 1.71 5.42
N ARG A 33 4.01 0.73 5.89
CA ARG A 33 3.66 -0.66 5.66
C ARG A 33 2.38 -1.07 6.38
N LEU A 34 2.24 -0.59 7.60
CA LEU A 34 1.01 -0.87 8.36
C LEU A 34 -0.20 -0.30 7.63
N LEU A 35 -0.10 0.95 7.21
CA LEU A 35 -1.21 1.59 6.54
C LEU A 35 -1.51 0.95 5.20
N GLN A 36 -0.48 0.54 4.47
CA GLN A 36 -0.70 -0.15 3.20
C GLN A 36 -1.49 -1.44 3.40
N LYS A 37 -1.12 -2.21 4.41
CA LYS A 37 -1.81 -3.45 4.70
C LYS A 37 -3.26 -3.21 5.08
N GLU A 38 -3.48 -2.27 5.98
CA GLU A 38 -4.83 -2.04 6.47
C GLU A 38 -5.72 -1.40 5.42
N LEU A 39 -5.17 -0.48 4.63
CA LEU A 39 -5.95 0.10 3.54
C LEU A 39 -6.31 -0.95 2.51
N SER A 40 -5.39 -1.86 2.21
CA SER A 40 -5.69 -2.95 1.28
C SER A 40 -6.87 -3.77 1.74
N LEU A 41 -6.91 -4.07 3.03
CA LEU A 41 -8.02 -4.83 3.58
C LEU A 41 -9.34 -4.06 3.51
N ILE A 42 -9.28 -2.77 3.76
CA ILE A 42 -10.46 -1.93 3.67
C ILE A 42 -11.03 -1.94 2.26
N PHE A 43 -10.17 -1.75 1.26
CA PHE A 43 -10.64 -1.70 -0.13
C PHE A 43 -11.11 -3.07 -0.61
N GLN A 44 -10.46 -4.14 -0.18
CA GLN A 44 -10.93 -5.48 -0.51
C GLN A 44 -12.34 -5.70 0.03
N SER A 45 -12.58 -5.25 1.23
CA SER A 45 -13.90 -5.38 1.83
C SER A 45 -14.94 -4.57 1.06
N GLN A 46 -14.58 -3.32 0.69
CA GLN A 46 -15.52 -2.45 0.03
C GLN A 46 -15.86 -2.92 -1.38
N THR A 47 -14.92 -3.53 -2.09
CA THR A 47 -15.15 -3.95 -3.46
C THR A 47 -15.66 -5.36 -3.58
N ARG A 48 -15.81 -6.05 -2.46
CA ARG A 48 -16.26 -7.45 -2.49
C ARG A 48 -17.61 -7.60 -3.19
N ALA A 49 -18.49 -6.66 -3.02
CA ALA A 49 -19.81 -6.71 -3.61
C ALA A 49 -19.84 -6.18 -5.04
N MET A 50 -18.73 -5.67 -5.54
CA MET A 50 -18.65 -5.11 -6.87
C MET A 50 -18.02 -6.13 -7.79
N HIS A 51 -18.84 -6.79 -8.60
CA HIS A 51 -18.35 -7.84 -9.46
C HIS A 51 -17.39 -7.28 -10.51
N GLY A 52 -16.24 -7.93 -10.65
CA GLY A 52 -15.29 -7.57 -11.66
C GLY A 52 -14.46 -6.32 -11.36
N VAL A 53 -14.59 -5.78 -10.14
CA VAL A 53 -13.81 -4.60 -9.76
C VAL A 53 -12.84 -4.99 -8.67
N MET A 54 -11.60 -4.53 -8.84
CA MET A 54 -10.57 -4.77 -7.85
C MET A 54 -9.80 -3.48 -7.62
N VAL A 55 -9.59 -3.13 -6.36
CA VAL A 55 -8.79 -1.99 -5.98
C VAL A 55 -7.67 -2.50 -5.09
N SER A 56 -6.44 -2.25 -5.51
CA SER A 56 -5.25 -2.67 -4.75
C SER A 56 -4.44 -1.46 -4.37
N VAL A 57 -3.88 -1.48 -3.17
CA VAL A 57 -2.98 -0.43 -2.73
C VAL A 57 -1.56 -0.90 -3.05
N THR A 58 -0.96 -0.28 -4.05
CA THR A 58 0.35 -0.73 -4.52
C THR A 58 1.48 -0.11 -3.74
N ARG A 59 1.27 1.10 -3.22
CA ARG A 59 2.32 1.80 -2.51
C ARG A 59 1.70 2.83 -1.58
N VAL A 60 2.34 3.04 -0.44
CA VAL A 60 1.92 4.05 0.52
C VAL A 60 3.15 4.84 0.93
N LYS A 61 2.99 6.15 0.99
CA LYS A 61 4.04 7.05 1.40
C LYS A 61 3.50 7.96 2.48
N VAL A 62 4.21 8.02 3.60
CA VAL A 62 3.77 8.84 4.73
C VAL A 62 4.77 9.97 4.90
N SER A 63 4.26 11.17 5.14
CA SER A 63 5.13 12.32 5.34
C SER A 63 5.96 12.17 6.61
N PRO A 64 7.12 12.86 6.70
CA PRO A 64 7.97 12.70 7.88
C PRO A 64 7.29 13.05 9.19
N ASP A 65 6.37 14.00 9.20
CA ASP A 65 5.64 14.35 10.40
C ASP A 65 4.38 13.50 10.60
N LEU A 66 4.18 12.50 9.74
CA LEU A 66 3.08 11.55 9.82
C LEU A 66 1.70 12.20 9.67
N SER A 67 1.65 13.37 9.07
CA SER A 67 0.38 14.08 8.91
C SER A 67 -0.35 13.74 7.63
N ILE A 68 0.36 13.24 6.62
CA ILE A 68 -0.22 12.94 5.32
C ILE A 68 0.19 11.55 4.89
N CYS A 69 -0.78 10.79 4.44
CA CYS A 69 -0.55 9.45 3.89
C CYS A 69 -1.01 9.45 2.44
N THR A 70 -0.08 9.26 1.53
CA THR A 70 -0.37 9.18 0.11
C THR A 70 -0.43 7.71 -0.30
N ALA A 71 -1.56 7.29 -0.80
CA ALA A 71 -1.77 5.91 -1.22
C ALA A 71 -1.93 5.85 -2.73
N TYR A 72 -1.18 4.95 -3.33
CA TYR A 72 -1.25 4.73 -4.78
C TYR A 72 -2.05 3.47 -5.04
N LEU A 73 -3.01 3.57 -5.94
CA LEU A 73 -3.98 2.53 -6.16
C LEU A 73 -3.90 1.98 -7.56
N SER A 74 -4.08 0.69 -7.68
CA SER A 74 -4.29 0.04 -8.96
C SER A 74 -5.74 -0.40 -9.00
N ILE A 75 -6.48 0.06 -10.01
CA ILE A 75 -7.90 -0.23 -10.11
C ILE A 75 -8.15 -1.02 -11.38
N PHE A 76 -8.85 -2.11 -11.24
CA PHE A 76 -9.23 -2.96 -12.38
C PHE A 76 -10.74 -3.06 -12.43
N PRO A 77 -11.34 -2.91 -13.61
CA PRO A 77 -10.70 -2.60 -14.89
C PRO A 77 -10.27 -1.13 -14.95
N SER A 78 -9.23 -0.87 -15.71
CA SER A 78 -8.61 0.45 -15.71
C SER A 78 -9.52 1.54 -16.26
N GLU A 79 -10.45 1.21 -17.11
CA GLU A 79 -11.38 2.20 -17.65
C GLU A 79 -12.31 2.77 -16.59
N LYS A 80 -12.45 2.08 -15.47
CA LYS A 80 -13.23 2.58 -14.35
C LYS A 80 -12.39 3.29 -13.30
N GLY A 81 -11.09 3.39 -13.57
CA GLY A 81 -10.16 3.90 -12.58
C GLY A 81 -10.48 5.31 -12.13
N GLU A 82 -10.73 6.21 -13.07
CA GLU A 82 -11.00 7.61 -12.72
C GLU A 82 -12.27 7.76 -11.91
N GLU A 83 -13.31 7.08 -12.33
CA GLU A 83 -14.59 7.16 -11.64
C GLU A 83 -14.46 6.63 -10.22
N LEU A 84 -13.82 5.48 -10.08
CA LEU A 84 -13.64 4.88 -8.76
C LEU A 84 -12.72 5.71 -7.88
N LEU A 85 -11.69 6.29 -8.50
CA LEU A 85 -10.79 7.15 -7.74
C LEU A 85 -11.54 8.36 -7.18
N GLN A 86 -12.41 8.96 -7.98
CA GLN A 86 -13.19 10.09 -7.48
C GLN A 86 -14.13 9.67 -6.36
N ASN A 87 -14.73 8.50 -6.48
CA ASN A 87 -15.55 7.97 -5.38
C ASN A 87 -14.74 7.78 -4.12
N ILE A 88 -13.55 7.22 -4.25
CA ILE A 88 -12.70 7.00 -3.09
C ILE A 88 -12.31 8.33 -2.46
N ARG A 89 -11.97 9.31 -3.28
CA ARG A 89 -11.61 10.63 -2.76
C ARG A 89 -12.78 11.29 -2.05
N GLN A 90 -13.97 11.15 -2.58
CA GLN A 90 -15.16 11.72 -1.95
C GLN A 90 -15.46 11.04 -0.63
N ASN A 91 -15.08 9.79 -0.49
CA ASN A 91 -15.33 9.02 0.73
C ASN A 91 -14.07 8.87 1.58
N ALA A 92 -13.09 9.73 1.37
CA ALA A 92 -11.82 9.61 2.09
C ALA A 92 -12.00 9.67 3.60
N SER A 93 -12.94 10.47 4.08
CA SER A 93 -13.16 10.56 5.52
C SER A 93 -13.69 9.26 6.09
N THR A 94 -14.53 8.55 5.34
CA THR A 94 -15.02 7.24 5.76
C THR A 94 -13.89 6.23 5.81
N VAL A 95 -13.05 6.24 4.79
CA VAL A 95 -11.89 5.34 4.75
C VAL A 95 -10.96 5.65 5.92
N ARG A 96 -10.75 6.93 6.17
CA ARG A 96 -9.89 7.35 7.27
C ARG A 96 -10.46 6.89 8.61
N TYR A 97 -11.76 6.97 8.77
CA TYR A 97 -12.42 6.49 9.99
C TYR A 97 -12.20 4.99 10.16
N ASP A 98 -12.45 4.22 9.10
CA ASP A 98 -12.26 2.78 9.16
C ASP A 98 -10.82 2.43 9.46
N LEU A 99 -9.89 3.14 8.83
CA LEU A 99 -8.47 2.94 9.08
C LEU A 99 -8.15 3.21 10.55
N GLY A 100 -8.72 4.30 11.08
CA GLY A 100 -8.51 4.64 12.47
C GLY A 100 -8.95 3.54 13.42
N GLN A 101 -10.08 2.91 13.12
CA GLN A 101 -10.56 1.81 13.96
C GLN A 101 -9.59 0.64 13.93
N ARG A 102 -8.96 0.40 12.79
CA ARG A 102 -8.04 -0.73 12.64
C ARG A 102 -6.69 -0.50 13.28
N VAL A 103 -6.21 0.75 13.30
CA VAL A 103 -4.84 1.03 13.75
C VAL A 103 -4.80 1.84 15.03
N ARG A 104 -5.91 2.01 15.70
CA ARG A 104 -5.97 2.90 16.86
C ARG A 104 -5.00 2.52 17.95
N ASN A 105 -4.62 1.25 18.03
CA ASN A 105 -3.68 0.82 19.04
C ASN A 105 -2.23 1.11 18.66
N GLN A 106 -1.98 1.37 17.38
CA GLN A 106 -0.64 1.63 16.89
C GLN A 106 -0.39 3.11 16.61
N LEU A 107 -1.43 3.86 16.28
CA LEU A 107 -1.29 5.26 15.92
C LEU A 107 -2.26 6.11 16.73
N ARG A 108 -1.74 7.20 17.27
CA ARG A 108 -2.59 8.14 18.00
C ARG A 108 -3.39 9.01 17.07
N VAL A 109 -2.74 9.46 16.01
CA VAL A 109 -3.34 10.38 15.06
C VAL A 109 -3.29 9.71 13.71
N ILE A 110 -4.42 9.71 13.02
CA ILE A 110 -4.51 9.10 11.70
C ILE A 110 -4.19 10.16 10.67
N PRO A 111 -3.26 9.91 9.75
CA PRO A 111 -2.89 10.89 8.74
C PRO A 111 -4.06 11.23 7.82
N GLU A 112 -3.97 12.39 7.20
CA GLU A 112 -4.88 12.71 6.11
C GLU A 112 -4.57 11.78 4.95
N LEU A 113 -5.60 11.22 4.34
CA LEU A 113 -5.42 10.28 3.25
C LEU A 113 -5.55 10.98 1.91
N ARG A 114 -4.61 10.69 1.01
CA ARG A 114 -4.63 11.20 -0.36
C ARG A 114 -4.44 10.01 -1.28
N PHE A 115 -5.24 9.93 -2.32
CA PHE A 115 -5.26 8.77 -3.21
C PHE A 115 -4.93 9.17 -4.63
N PHE A 116 -4.09 8.37 -5.27
CA PHE A 116 -3.70 8.57 -6.65
C PHE A 116 -3.67 7.22 -7.35
N ILE A 117 -3.83 7.24 -8.66
CA ILE A 117 -3.67 6.03 -9.46
C ILE A 117 -2.18 5.75 -9.62
N ASP A 118 -1.81 4.51 -9.41
CA ASP A 118 -0.45 4.06 -9.69
C ASP A 118 -0.43 3.56 -11.13
N ASP A 119 0.17 4.33 -12.01
CA ASP A 119 0.21 4.01 -13.43
C ASP A 119 1.49 3.30 -13.86
N SER A 120 2.25 2.81 -12.88
CA SER A 120 3.49 2.10 -13.19
C SER A 120 3.26 0.91 -14.11
N LEU A 121 2.21 0.16 -13.84
CA LEU A 121 1.91 -1.01 -14.64
C LEU A 121 1.50 -0.62 -16.07
N ASP A 122 0.74 0.43 -16.20
CA ASP A 122 0.35 0.91 -17.53
C ASP A 122 1.56 1.30 -18.34
N TYR A 123 2.51 1.93 -17.70
CA TYR A 123 3.74 2.31 -18.37
C TYR A 123 4.49 1.09 -18.87
N ILE A 124 4.57 0.06 -18.05
CA ILE A 124 5.25 -1.18 -18.42
C ILE A 124 4.53 -1.86 -19.58
N GLU A 125 3.23 -1.88 -19.55
CA GLU A 125 2.44 -2.46 -20.63
C GLU A 125 2.67 -1.73 -21.95
N LYS A 126 2.73 -0.42 -21.91
CA LYS A 126 2.98 0.36 -23.12
C LYS A 126 4.36 0.07 -23.68
N ILE A 127 5.33 -0.09 -22.82
CA ILE A 127 6.68 -0.44 -23.25
C ILE A 127 6.68 -1.80 -23.93
N ASP A 128 5.98 -2.76 -23.33
CA ASP A 128 5.87 -4.10 -23.90
C ASP A 128 5.26 -4.06 -25.29
N GLU A 129 4.19 -3.30 -25.44
CA GLU A 129 3.56 -3.18 -26.75
C GLU A 129 4.47 -2.58 -27.78
N LEU A 130 5.22 -1.57 -27.39
CA LEU A 130 6.19 -0.97 -28.29
C LEU A 130 7.26 -1.93 -28.69
N LEU A 131 7.71 -2.75 -27.74
CA LEU A 131 8.74 -3.74 -28.03
C LEU A 131 8.24 -4.85 -28.91
N LYS A 132 6.96 -5.14 -28.86
CA LYS A 132 6.40 -6.20 -29.70
C LYS A 132 6.20 -5.78 -31.14
N GLN A 133 6.20 -4.50 -31.37
CA GLN A 133 6.09 -3.99 -32.72
C GLN A 133 7.47 -3.96 -33.37
#